data_c9e38e65cae69bb8fddd67ca9092250d
#
_entry.id   c9e38e65cae69bb8fddd67ca9092250d
#
_cell.length_a   1.000
_cell.length_b   1.000
_cell.length_c   1.000
_cell.angle_alpha   90.00
_cell.angle_beta   90.00
_cell.angle_gamma   90.00
#
_symmetry.space_group_name_H-M   'P 1'
#
loop_
_entity.id
_entity.type
_entity.pdbx_description
1 polymer ?
#
loop_
_entity_poly.entity_id
_entity_poly.type
_entity_poly.pdbx_seq_one_letter_code
_entity_poly.pdbx_strand_id
1 'polypeptide(L)'
;EKNNKKVGYIKISLFANSSYKQFKNKLEKLEKENIDSLIIDVRDNSGGYLTSVTDICNLFLEKGKVIYQLQDENGTVKKKDTTKEKRTYDIVVLINGSSASASEILASAIKESYKGMVVGQNSYGKGTVQQTRKLLDGSMIKYTTQKWLTPDGNFINEIGVKPTNEVILSEDYYKNPSIETDNQLQEALSLLT
;
A
#
# COMPACT_ATOMS: atom_id res chain seq x y z
N GLU A 1 -4.53 1.43 22.27
CA GLU A 1 -4.43 2.85 22.68
C GLU A 1 -3.03 3.15 23.21
N LYS A 2 -2.50 4.29 22.85
CA LYS A 2 -1.22 4.79 23.35
C LYS A 2 -1.34 6.32 23.52
N ASN A 3 -0.87 6.84 24.64
CA ASN A 3 -0.94 8.27 24.96
C ASN A 3 -2.35 8.90 24.79
N ASN A 4 -3.40 8.18 25.17
CA ASN A 4 -4.82 8.55 24.98
C ASN A 4 -5.26 8.71 23.52
N LYS A 5 -4.48 8.25 22.55
CA LYS A 5 -4.88 8.18 21.14
C LYS A 5 -5.28 6.77 20.75
N LYS A 6 -6.33 6.66 19.95
CA LYS A 6 -6.82 5.41 19.38
C LYS A 6 -6.26 5.22 17.99
N VAL A 7 -5.38 4.27 17.83
CA VAL A 7 -4.78 3.92 16.53
C VAL A 7 -5.48 2.70 15.95
N GLY A 8 -6.11 2.85 14.78
CA GLY A 8 -6.66 1.73 14.04
C GLY A 8 -5.52 0.92 13.39
N TYR A 9 -5.71 -0.40 13.29
CA TYR A 9 -4.77 -1.28 12.59
C TYR A 9 -5.51 -2.21 11.64
N ILE A 10 -5.11 -2.22 10.37
CA ILE A 10 -5.64 -3.14 9.35
C ILE A 10 -4.48 -3.77 8.59
N LYS A 11 -4.37 -5.11 8.67
CA LYS A 11 -3.44 -5.88 7.83
C LYS A 11 -4.15 -6.33 6.55
N ILE A 12 -3.48 -6.14 5.40
CA ILE A 12 -3.91 -6.64 4.10
C ILE A 12 -2.92 -7.71 3.66
N SER A 13 -3.33 -8.97 3.68
CA SER A 13 -2.45 -10.09 3.30
C SER A 13 -2.38 -10.31 1.79
N LEU A 14 -3.42 -9.90 1.04
CA LEU A 14 -3.50 -10.00 -0.42
C LEU A 14 -4.54 -9.01 -0.95
N PHE A 15 -4.31 -8.42 -2.13
CA PHE A 15 -5.32 -7.63 -2.82
C PHE A 15 -6.20 -8.52 -3.71
N ALA A 16 -7.13 -9.26 -3.08
CA ALA A 16 -8.16 -10.06 -3.75
C ALA A 16 -9.36 -9.19 -4.18
N ASN A 17 -10.27 -9.72 -4.98
CA ASN A 17 -11.50 -9.03 -5.39
C ASN A 17 -12.37 -8.57 -4.19
N SER A 18 -12.35 -9.32 -3.09
CA SER A 18 -13.11 -8.99 -1.88
C SER A 18 -12.40 -8.01 -0.94
N SER A 19 -11.11 -7.70 -1.16
CA SER A 19 -10.28 -6.95 -0.20
C SER A 19 -10.78 -5.53 0.02
N TYR A 20 -11.23 -4.84 -1.03
CA TYR A 20 -11.83 -3.51 -0.88
C TYR A 20 -13.05 -3.52 0.05
N LYS A 21 -13.98 -4.44 -0.17
CA LYS A 21 -15.20 -4.54 0.67
C LYS A 21 -14.85 -4.87 2.13
N GLN A 22 -13.92 -5.80 2.33
CA GLN A 22 -13.48 -6.19 3.67
C GLN A 22 -12.77 -5.02 4.37
N PHE A 23 -11.85 -4.35 3.67
CA PHE A 23 -11.13 -3.20 4.16
C PHE A 23 -12.07 -2.06 4.57
N LYS A 24 -12.98 -1.67 3.66
CA LYS A 24 -13.98 -0.62 3.92
C LYS A 24 -14.83 -0.93 5.15
N ASN A 25 -15.34 -2.15 5.26
CA ASN A 25 -16.14 -2.58 6.42
C ASN A 25 -15.34 -2.51 7.75
N LYS A 26 -14.06 -2.88 7.71
CA LYS A 26 -13.19 -2.79 8.90
C LYS A 26 -12.88 -1.35 9.25
N LEU A 27 -12.56 -0.54 8.24
CA LEU A 27 -12.28 0.88 8.41
C LEU A 27 -13.48 1.61 9.04
N GLU A 28 -14.68 1.42 8.50
CA GLU A 28 -15.92 2.02 9.03
C GLU A 28 -16.21 1.60 10.49
N LYS A 29 -15.83 0.37 10.88
CA LYS A 29 -15.96 -0.06 12.28
C LYS A 29 -14.98 0.68 13.18
N LEU A 30 -13.72 0.79 12.77
CA LEU A 30 -12.71 1.54 13.53
C LEU A 30 -13.09 3.03 13.64
N GLU A 31 -13.58 3.62 12.55
CA GLU A 31 -14.03 5.02 12.54
C GLU A 31 -15.22 5.26 13.51
N LYS A 32 -16.13 4.29 13.65
CA LYS A 32 -17.21 4.34 14.68
C LYS A 32 -16.67 4.26 16.11
N GLU A 33 -15.50 3.69 16.29
CA GLU A 33 -14.78 3.66 17.59
C GLU A 33 -13.96 4.93 17.84
N ASN A 34 -14.05 5.92 16.93
CA ASN A 34 -13.37 7.22 16.98
C ASN A 34 -11.84 7.06 17.02
N ILE A 35 -11.26 6.38 16.00
CA ILE A 35 -9.81 6.33 15.84
C ILE A 35 -9.26 7.71 15.48
N ASP A 36 -8.08 8.04 16.00
CA ASP A 36 -7.35 9.29 15.72
C ASP A 36 -6.41 9.13 14.52
N SER A 37 -5.99 7.89 14.21
CA SER A 37 -5.01 7.58 13.18
C SER A 37 -5.13 6.11 12.74
N LEU A 38 -4.45 5.74 11.62
CA LEU A 38 -4.54 4.41 11.04
C LEU A 38 -3.17 3.86 10.66
N ILE A 39 -2.92 2.60 10.98
CA ILE A 39 -1.81 1.81 10.45
C ILE A 39 -2.37 0.82 9.43
N ILE A 40 -1.83 0.81 8.20
CA ILE A 40 -2.12 -0.17 7.16
C ILE A 40 -0.89 -1.05 6.97
N ASP A 41 -0.99 -2.33 7.31
CA ASP A 41 0.13 -3.27 7.21
C ASP A 41 0.02 -4.09 5.92
N VAL A 42 0.96 -3.90 5.01
CA VAL A 42 1.12 -4.68 3.77
C VAL A 42 2.45 -5.43 3.73
N ARG A 43 3.06 -5.67 4.89
CA ARG A 43 4.22 -6.55 4.98
C ARG A 43 3.82 -7.97 4.55
N ASP A 44 4.72 -8.63 3.80
CA ASP A 44 4.52 -9.97 3.23
C ASP A 44 3.37 -10.08 2.21
N ASN A 45 2.89 -8.95 1.70
CA ASN A 45 1.84 -8.89 0.70
C ASN A 45 2.43 -8.68 -0.71
N SER A 46 2.43 -9.71 -1.53
CA SER A 46 2.96 -9.70 -2.90
C SER A 46 2.10 -8.92 -3.91
N GLY A 47 1.01 -8.28 -3.47
CA GLY A 47 0.13 -7.49 -4.33
C GLY A 47 -1.22 -8.14 -4.61
N GLY A 48 -1.67 -8.08 -5.84
CA GLY A 48 -2.95 -8.63 -6.29
C GLY A 48 -3.67 -7.72 -7.29
N TYR A 49 -4.99 -7.64 -7.19
CA TYR A 49 -5.82 -6.90 -8.15
C TYR A 49 -5.63 -5.39 -8.06
N LEU A 50 -5.30 -4.79 -9.21
CA LEU A 50 -5.12 -3.35 -9.35
C LEU A 50 -6.38 -2.54 -9.00
N THR A 51 -7.56 -3.07 -9.35
CA THR A 51 -8.85 -2.46 -8.99
C THR A 51 -9.03 -2.37 -7.48
N SER A 52 -8.68 -3.44 -6.76
CA SER A 52 -8.81 -3.49 -5.31
C SER A 52 -7.96 -2.43 -4.60
N VAL A 53 -6.69 -2.28 -4.98
CA VAL A 53 -5.84 -1.24 -4.38
C VAL A 53 -6.28 0.16 -4.77
N THR A 54 -6.71 0.37 -6.03
CA THR A 54 -7.23 1.66 -6.48
C THR A 54 -8.44 2.08 -5.65
N ASP A 55 -9.39 1.18 -5.43
CA ASP A 55 -10.60 1.45 -4.66
C ASP A 55 -10.29 1.71 -3.18
N ILE A 56 -9.28 1.04 -2.61
CA ILE A 56 -8.80 1.33 -1.25
C ILE A 56 -8.16 2.73 -1.18
N CYS A 57 -7.31 3.10 -2.15
CA CYS A 57 -6.72 4.44 -2.19
C CYS A 57 -7.78 5.54 -2.32
N ASN A 58 -8.84 5.29 -3.07
CA ASN A 58 -9.97 6.22 -3.23
C ASN A 58 -10.71 6.51 -1.90
N LEU A 59 -10.57 5.68 -0.87
CA LEU A 59 -11.14 5.96 0.46
C LEU A 59 -10.43 7.11 1.18
N PHE A 60 -9.19 7.40 0.82
CA PHE A 60 -8.32 8.31 1.57
C PHE A 60 -7.98 9.59 0.82
N LEU A 61 -7.73 9.47 -0.48
CA LEU A 61 -7.22 10.58 -1.27
C LEU A 61 -8.29 11.64 -1.56
N GLU A 62 -7.83 12.85 -1.78
CA GLU A 62 -8.68 13.93 -2.30
C GLU A 62 -8.92 13.74 -3.80
N LYS A 63 -10.13 14.05 -4.26
CA LYS A 63 -10.48 13.98 -5.68
C LYS A 63 -9.45 14.70 -6.56
N GLY A 64 -8.99 14.01 -7.59
CA GLY A 64 -7.99 14.51 -8.54
C GLY A 64 -6.54 14.20 -8.16
N LYS A 65 -6.25 13.76 -6.94
CA LYS A 65 -4.92 13.29 -6.55
C LYS A 65 -4.55 12.03 -7.32
N VAL A 66 -3.29 11.90 -7.68
CA VAL A 66 -2.78 10.76 -8.44
C VAL A 66 -2.59 9.57 -7.51
N ILE A 67 -3.07 8.39 -7.92
CA ILE A 67 -2.87 7.11 -7.20
C ILE A 67 -1.60 6.44 -7.73
N TYR A 68 -1.46 6.35 -9.06
CA TYR A 68 -0.29 5.84 -9.78
C TYR A 68 -0.34 6.34 -11.22
N GLN A 69 0.74 6.08 -11.99
CA GLN A 69 0.78 6.37 -13.41
C GLN A 69 1.11 5.10 -14.19
N LEU A 70 0.61 4.99 -15.42
CA LEU A 70 0.94 3.93 -16.37
C LEU A 70 1.66 4.53 -17.54
N GLN A 71 2.79 3.96 -17.92
CA GLN A 71 3.62 4.40 -19.04
C GLN A 71 3.82 3.25 -20.05
N ASP A 72 3.60 3.56 -21.31
CA ASP A 72 3.94 2.70 -22.46
C ASP A 72 4.57 3.54 -23.58
N GLU A 73 4.69 2.98 -24.79
CA GLU A 73 5.24 3.65 -25.96
C GLU A 73 4.45 4.87 -26.43
N ASN A 74 3.16 4.95 -26.08
CA ASN A 74 2.25 6.03 -26.47
C ASN A 74 2.25 7.19 -25.44
N GLY A 75 2.92 7.01 -24.29
CA GLY A 75 3.03 8.04 -23.27
C GLY A 75 2.66 7.59 -21.87
N THR A 76 2.27 8.57 -21.04
CA THR A 76 1.97 8.34 -19.62
C THR A 76 0.54 8.75 -19.29
N VAL A 77 -0.22 7.84 -18.69
CA VAL A 77 -1.59 8.08 -18.20
C VAL A 77 -1.60 8.08 -16.68
N LYS A 78 -2.15 9.13 -16.08
CA LYS A 78 -2.30 9.28 -14.63
C LYS A 78 -3.63 8.72 -14.16
N LYS A 79 -3.61 7.70 -13.33
CA LYS A 79 -4.79 7.24 -12.60
C LYS A 79 -4.99 8.11 -11.38
N LYS A 80 -6.13 8.79 -11.34
CA LYS A 80 -6.47 9.75 -10.27
C LYS A 80 -7.69 9.26 -9.49
N ASP A 81 -7.79 9.71 -8.25
CA ASP A 81 -9.01 9.59 -7.47
C ASP A 81 -10.16 10.35 -8.15
N THR A 82 -11.29 9.70 -8.25
CA THR A 82 -12.53 10.26 -8.86
C THR A 82 -13.67 10.41 -7.87
N THR A 83 -13.47 9.96 -6.61
CA THR A 83 -14.49 9.97 -5.57
C THR A 83 -14.57 11.32 -4.86
N LYS A 84 -15.52 11.44 -3.94
CA LYS A 84 -15.61 12.56 -2.99
C LYS A 84 -15.22 12.12 -1.58
N GLU A 85 -14.95 10.82 -1.39
CA GLU A 85 -14.49 10.30 -0.10
C GLU A 85 -13.06 10.81 0.15
N LYS A 86 -12.79 11.19 1.36
CA LYS A 86 -11.44 11.52 1.82
C LYS A 86 -11.37 11.32 3.32
N ARG A 87 -10.17 11.11 3.83
CA ARG A 87 -9.87 11.10 5.25
C ARG A 87 -8.77 12.12 5.51
N THR A 88 -8.66 12.57 6.75
CA THR A 88 -7.71 13.63 7.13
C THR A 88 -6.87 13.26 8.35
N TYR A 89 -7.08 12.08 8.93
CA TYR A 89 -6.26 11.59 10.05
C TYR A 89 -4.93 10.99 9.54
N ASP A 90 -3.94 10.96 10.41
CA ASP A 90 -2.62 10.47 10.05
C ASP A 90 -2.62 8.97 9.71
N ILE A 91 -1.89 8.61 8.66
CA ILE A 91 -1.75 7.24 8.18
C ILE A 91 -0.28 6.84 8.11
N VAL A 92 0.02 5.66 8.66
CA VAL A 92 1.29 4.96 8.46
C VAL A 92 1.05 3.68 7.68
N VAL A 93 1.87 3.41 6.67
CA VAL A 93 1.90 2.13 5.95
C VAL A 93 3.13 1.34 6.34
N LEU A 94 2.96 0.09 6.78
CA LEU A 94 4.07 -0.83 7.05
C LEU A 94 4.38 -1.64 5.80
N ILE A 95 5.65 -1.66 5.40
CA ILE A 95 6.17 -2.41 4.24
C ILE A 95 7.42 -3.21 4.60
N ASN A 96 7.71 -4.24 3.80
CA ASN A 96 8.99 -4.96 3.82
C ASN A 96 9.39 -5.42 2.41
N GLY A 97 10.52 -6.11 2.29
CA GLY A 97 11.04 -6.61 1.01
C GLY A 97 10.12 -7.57 0.25
N SER A 98 9.06 -8.08 0.87
CA SER A 98 8.04 -8.92 0.24
C SER A 98 6.77 -8.12 -0.17
N SER A 99 6.69 -6.84 0.20
CA SER A 99 5.62 -5.95 -0.26
C SER A 99 5.84 -5.60 -1.72
N ALA A 100 4.94 -6.05 -2.62
CA ALA A 100 5.14 -5.91 -4.06
C ALA A 100 3.88 -5.42 -4.80
N SER A 101 4.07 -4.82 -6.01
CA SER A 101 2.97 -4.50 -6.94
C SER A 101 1.89 -3.61 -6.30
N ALA A 102 0.66 -4.12 -6.10
CA ALA A 102 -0.43 -3.36 -5.48
C ALA A 102 -0.08 -2.81 -4.08
N SER A 103 0.74 -3.53 -3.30
CA SER A 103 1.24 -3.03 -2.01
C SER A 103 2.12 -1.80 -2.17
N GLU A 104 2.93 -1.77 -3.23
CA GLU A 104 3.81 -0.64 -3.54
C GLU A 104 3.00 0.56 -4.07
N ILE A 105 1.93 0.29 -4.83
CA ILE A 105 0.98 1.34 -5.25
C ILE A 105 0.32 1.98 -4.04
N LEU A 106 -0.17 1.19 -3.07
CA LEU A 106 -0.75 1.73 -1.84
C LEU A 106 0.27 2.57 -1.06
N ALA A 107 1.46 2.01 -0.82
CA ALA A 107 2.49 2.70 -0.05
C ALA A 107 2.92 4.01 -0.70
N SER A 108 3.15 4.03 -2.03
CA SER A 108 3.53 5.23 -2.75
C SER A 108 2.39 6.26 -2.80
N ALA A 109 1.14 5.84 -3.00
CA ALA A 109 -0.02 6.73 -3.01
C ALA A 109 -0.22 7.41 -1.65
N ILE A 110 -0.11 6.66 -0.56
CA ILE A 110 -0.20 7.23 0.80
C ILE A 110 0.98 8.17 1.06
N LYS A 111 2.20 7.79 0.71
CA LYS A 111 3.39 8.62 0.90
C LYS A 111 3.35 9.92 0.08
N GLU A 112 3.10 9.82 -1.23
CA GLU A 112 3.28 10.92 -2.16
C GLU A 112 2.03 11.78 -2.36
N SER A 113 0.84 11.19 -2.35
CA SER A 113 -0.42 11.90 -2.60
C SER A 113 -1.20 12.25 -1.34
N TYR A 114 -1.25 11.34 -0.37
CA TYR A 114 -1.90 11.58 0.92
C TYR A 114 -1.02 12.35 1.89
N LYS A 115 0.30 12.21 1.79
CA LYS A 115 1.33 12.76 2.69
C LYS A 115 1.40 12.04 4.04
N GLY A 116 1.01 10.77 4.05
CA GLY A 116 1.24 9.87 5.18
C GLY A 116 2.68 9.33 5.20
N MET A 117 2.98 8.52 6.20
CA MET A 117 4.30 7.95 6.42
C MET A 117 4.36 6.48 5.99
N VAL A 118 5.56 6.03 5.66
CA VAL A 118 5.85 4.63 5.34
C VAL A 118 6.98 4.15 6.23
N VAL A 119 6.76 3.06 6.96
CA VAL A 119 7.72 2.51 7.93
C VAL A 119 8.07 1.08 7.56
N GLY A 120 9.29 0.69 7.81
CA GLY A 120 9.80 -0.67 7.60
C GLY A 120 11.01 -0.73 6.69
N GLN A 121 11.06 -1.70 5.81
CA GLN A 121 12.18 -1.89 4.89
C GLN A 121 11.76 -1.61 3.45
N ASN A 122 12.73 -1.32 2.58
CA ASN A 122 12.47 -1.10 1.16
C ASN A 122 11.62 -2.22 0.56
N SER A 123 10.65 -1.87 -0.29
CA SER A 123 9.75 -2.86 -0.91
C SER A 123 10.43 -3.64 -2.04
N TYR A 124 9.72 -4.59 -2.63
CA TYR A 124 10.25 -5.55 -3.61
C TYR A 124 10.75 -4.90 -4.90
N GLY A 125 10.05 -3.90 -5.42
CA GLY A 125 10.38 -3.26 -6.70
C GLY A 125 9.77 -3.95 -7.92
N LYS A 126 8.46 -4.22 -7.91
CA LYS A 126 7.73 -4.73 -9.08
C LYS A 126 7.03 -3.60 -9.82
N GLY A 127 7.77 -2.90 -10.69
CA GLY A 127 7.30 -1.73 -11.43
C GLY A 127 6.72 -2.04 -12.82
N THR A 128 6.38 -3.30 -13.15
CA THR A 128 5.87 -3.70 -14.47
C THR A 128 4.46 -4.25 -14.41
N VAL A 129 3.64 -3.89 -15.41
CA VAL A 129 2.31 -4.46 -15.64
C VAL A 129 2.43 -5.56 -16.68
N GLN A 130 1.95 -6.74 -16.33
CA GLN A 130 2.01 -7.92 -17.20
C GLN A 130 0.61 -8.39 -17.57
N GLN A 131 0.45 -8.85 -18.81
CA GLN A 131 -0.74 -9.50 -19.30
C GLN A 131 -0.44 -10.93 -19.71
N THR A 132 -1.45 -11.79 -19.67
CA THR A 132 -1.37 -13.16 -20.14
C THR A 132 -2.33 -13.34 -21.31
N ARG A 133 -1.85 -13.91 -22.41
CA ARG A 133 -2.64 -14.22 -23.60
C ARG A 133 -2.54 -15.71 -23.93
N LYS A 134 -3.69 -16.33 -24.13
CA LYS A 134 -3.76 -17.72 -24.62
C LYS A 134 -3.52 -17.73 -26.13
N LEU A 135 -2.65 -18.62 -26.61
CA LEU A 135 -2.34 -18.84 -28.03
C LEU A 135 -3.27 -19.90 -28.62
N LEU A 136 -3.22 -20.04 -29.97
CA LEU A 136 -4.11 -20.95 -30.72
C LEU A 136 -3.86 -22.43 -30.38
N ASP A 137 -2.64 -22.78 -30.04
CA ASP A 137 -2.23 -24.13 -29.60
C ASP A 137 -2.59 -24.44 -28.16
N GLY A 138 -3.23 -23.49 -27.44
CA GLY A 138 -3.61 -23.63 -26.03
C GLY A 138 -2.53 -23.21 -25.04
N SER A 139 -1.31 -22.93 -25.48
CA SER A 139 -0.26 -22.37 -24.62
C SER A 139 -0.57 -20.94 -24.18
N MET A 140 0.14 -20.45 -23.17
CA MET A 140 -0.05 -19.11 -22.62
C MET A 140 1.27 -18.33 -22.68
N ILE A 141 1.19 -17.11 -23.20
CA ILE A 141 2.30 -16.16 -23.14
C ILE A 141 1.99 -15.08 -22.11
N LYS A 142 2.97 -14.80 -21.24
CA LYS A 142 2.93 -13.68 -20.30
C LYS A 142 3.97 -12.66 -20.73
N TYR A 143 3.55 -11.41 -20.91
CA TYR A 143 4.41 -10.34 -21.41
C TYR A 143 4.11 -9.02 -20.70
N THR A 144 5.14 -8.17 -20.61
CA THR A 144 5.03 -6.83 -20.05
C THR A 144 4.41 -5.89 -21.05
N THR A 145 3.38 -5.16 -20.66
CA THR A 145 2.69 -4.19 -21.50
C THR A 145 2.97 -2.74 -21.11
N GLN A 146 3.19 -2.47 -19.82
CA GLN A 146 3.37 -1.12 -19.33
C GLN A 146 4.31 -1.12 -18.11
N LYS A 147 4.91 0.04 -17.85
CA LYS A 147 5.52 0.38 -16.56
C LYS A 147 4.47 1.09 -15.72
N TRP A 148 4.45 0.82 -14.43
CA TRP A 148 3.74 1.69 -13.53
C TRP A 148 4.73 2.57 -12.75
N LEU A 149 4.34 3.81 -12.52
CA LEU A 149 5.12 4.83 -11.84
C LEU A 149 4.35 5.28 -10.59
N THR A 150 5.08 5.73 -9.59
CA THR A 150 4.49 6.35 -8.40
C THR A 150 3.70 7.62 -8.77
N PRO A 151 2.89 8.18 -7.86
CA PRO A 151 2.22 9.47 -8.12
C PRO A 151 3.16 10.57 -8.60
N ASP A 152 4.37 10.65 -8.08
CA ASP A 152 5.38 11.66 -8.46
C ASP A 152 6.14 11.28 -9.76
N GLY A 153 5.84 10.12 -10.36
CA GLY A 153 6.41 9.69 -11.64
C GLY A 153 7.70 8.86 -11.53
N ASN A 154 8.02 8.34 -10.35
CA ASN A 154 9.21 7.51 -10.15
C ASN A 154 8.97 6.08 -10.59
N PHE A 155 9.89 5.51 -11.38
CA PHE A 155 9.87 4.10 -11.76
C PHE A 155 10.62 3.28 -10.71
N ILE A 156 9.91 2.34 -10.09
CA ILE A 156 10.41 1.60 -8.92
C ILE A 156 10.90 0.17 -9.24
N ASN A 157 10.90 -0.24 -10.51
CA ASN A 157 11.29 -1.61 -10.87
C ASN A 157 12.73 -1.90 -10.39
N GLU A 158 12.90 -3.01 -9.66
CA GLU A 158 14.15 -3.43 -9.02
C GLU A 158 14.71 -2.46 -7.96
N ILE A 159 14.01 -1.35 -7.70
CA ILE A 159 14.41 -0.33 -6.73
C ILE A 159 13.52 -0.42 -5.47
N GLY A 160 12.20 -0.58 -5.66
CA GLY A 160 11.20 -0.57 -4.59
C GLY A 160 10.78 0.84 -4.14
N VAL A 161 9.81 0.86 -3.25
CA VAL A 161 9.37 2.05 -2.53
C VAL A 161 10.21 2.18 -1.26
N LYS A 162 10.99 3.25 -1.17
CA LYS A 162 11.80 3.54 0.02
C LYS A 162 10.89 4.07 1.15
N PRO A 163 10.94 3.49 2.35
CA PRO A 163 10.17 4.00 3.50
C PRO A 163 10.61 5.44 3.87
N THR A 164 9.72 6.18 4.56
CA THR A 164 10.08 7.44 5.22
C THR A 164 10.96 7.20 6.44
N ASN A 165 10.61 6.15 7.20
CA ASN A 165 11.35 5.70 8.38
C ASN A 165 11.81 4.25 8.13
N GLU A 166 13.11 4.07 7.85
CA GLU A 166 13.66 2.74 7.65
C GLU A 166 13.89 2.07 9.00
N VAL A 167 13.25 0.92 9.19
CA VAL A 167 13.34 0.11 10.40
C VAL A 167 13.50 -1.34 10.02
N ILE A 168 14.63 -1.94 10.37
CA ILE A 168 14.87 -3.38 10.19
C ILE A 168 14.10 -4.12 11.29
N LEU A 169 13.38 -5.16 10.93
CA LEU A 169 12.64 -5.98 11.89
C LEU A 169 13.61 -6.67 12.85
N SER A 170 13.33 -6.59 14.14
CA SER A 170 14.23 -7.05 15.19
C SER A 170 14.33 -8.58 15.25
N GLU A 171 15.47 -9.09 15.71
CA GLU A 171 15.63 -10.53 15.98
C GLU A 171 14.67 -11.02 17.07
N ASP A 172 14.31 -10.16 18.01
CA ASP A 172 13.38 -10.51 19.10
C ASP A 172 11.98 -10.81 18.55
N TYR A 173 11.55 -10.10 17.52
CA TYR A 173 10.28 -10.42 16.84
C TYR A 173 10.31 -11.83 16.22
N TYR A 174 11.42 -12.21 15.58
CA TYR A 174 11.53 -13.55 14.99
C TYR A 174 11.54 -14.68 16.03
N LYS A 175 12.07 -14.40 17.23
CA LYS A 175 12.09 -15.37 18.34
C LYS A 175 10.76 -15.49 19.06
N ASN A 176 10.05 -14.38 19.22
CA ASN A 176 8.78 -14.31 19.94
C ASN A 176 7.85 -13.26 19.31
N PRO A 177 7.13 -13.58 18.21
CA PRO A 177 6.27 -12.62 17.52
C PRO A 177 5.14 -12.11 18.43
N SER A 178 5.18 -10.82 18.73
CA SER A 178 4.12 -10.12 19.49
C SER A 178 4.07 -8.64 19.09
N ILE A 179 3.05 -7.94 19.51
CA ILE A 179 2.94 -6.48 19.30
C ILE A 179 4.12 -5.76 19.97
N GLU A 180 4.55 -6.21 21.14
CA GLU A 180 5.61 -5.58 21.92
C GLU A 180 6.99 -5.76 21.29
N THR A 181 7.23 -6.89 20.62
CA THR A 181 8.51 -7.20 19.96
C THR A 181 8.58 -6.71 18.52
N ASP A 182 7.44 -6.32 17.92
CA ASP A 182 7.37 -5.74 16.57
C ASP A 182 7.84 -4.28 16.58
N ASN A 183 9.15 -4.10 16.49
CA ASN A 183 9.77 -2.76 16.50
C ASN A 183 9.33 -1.86 15.33
N GLN A 184 8.93 -2.42 14.19
CA GLN A 184 8.36 -1.65 13.08
C GLN A 184 6.97 -1.13 13.43
N LEU A 185 6.13 -1.96 14.06
CA LEU A 185 4.81 -1.53 14.56
C LEU A 185 4.95 -0.53 15.70
N GLN A 186 5.92 -0.71 16.61
CA GLN A 186 6.19 0.23 17.69
C GLN A 186 6.64 1.59 17.15
N GLU A 187 7.48 1.63 16.12
CA GLU A 187 7.86 2.88 15.44
C GLU A 187 6.63 3.56 14.81
N ALA A 188 5.79 2.80 14.07
CA ALA A 188 4.57 3.34 13.50
C ALA A 188 3.62 3.93 14.56
N LEU A 189 3.48 3.26 15.70
CA LEU A 189 2.70 3.77 16.84
C LEU A 189 3.32 5.05 17.44
N SER A 190 4.65 5.14 17.52
CA SER A 190 5.32 6.31 18.08
C SER A 190 5.14 7.56 17.21
N LEU A 191 5.05 7.39 15.89
CA LEU A 191 4.83 8.47 14.92
C LEU A 191 3.39 9.00 14.95
N LEU A 192 2.44 8.23 15.45
CA LEU A 192 1.00 8.55 15.45
C LEU A 192 0.49 9.02 16.83
N THR A 193 1.31 8.93 17.84
CA THR A 193 0.97 9.21 19.25
C THR A 193 1.93 10.19 19.89
#